data_2ad67bdaa163753a3cca651ab2355ae1
#
_entry.id   2ad67bdaa163753a3cca651ab2355ae1
#
_cell.length_a   1.000
_cell.length_b   1.000
_cell.length_c   1.000
_cell.angle_alpha   90.00
_cell.angle_beta   90.00
_cell.angle_gamma   90.00
#
_symmetry.space_group_name_H-M   'P 1'
#
loop_
_entity.id
_entity.type
_entity.pdbx_description
1 polymer ?
#
loop_
_entity_poly.entity_id
_entity_poly.type
_entity_poly.pdbx_seq_one_letter_code
_entity_poly.pdbx_strand_id
1 'polypeptide(L)'
;ILFNEILVKRLDPKKCLTVPVEHPISFIKYNNLLEIKGVSSKELIKYLFDPFLIMQEQEEIVGFGPNLLGELNKLSKLIDSKVRIKSDNQNSFISLLKANNKVNRTLRLMNKTNVLGKFIPQFGKVVAQMQHDLFHIYTVDEHTLNLIENIRRFSKTSLKHEFPECHKIFINFNAPEILYLAAIFHDIAKGRGGDHSILGEKIARRFVKNYKLTGEHEIMIPWLVKSHLNMSSTAQKKDLTDPVVIANFANYVENHRNLDALYLLTIADIRATSPHVWNEWKSSLLSNLYNLTTINLSRRSLSVLSLIHI
;
A
#
# COMPACT_ATOMS: atom_id res chain seq x y z
N ILE A 1 -8.55 8.95 -24.10
CA ILE A 1 -9.48 8.45 -25.16
C ILE A 1 -8.68 7.86 -26.33
N LEU A 2 -7.53 8.43 -26.71
CA LEU A 2 -6.72 7.98 -27.86
C LEU A 2 -5.97 6.65 -27.67
N PHE A 3 -5.80 6.14 -26.45
CA PHE A 3 -5.08 4.87 -26.19
C PHE A 3 -5.96 3.62 -26.32
N ASN A 4 -7.30 3.75 -26.30
CA ASN A 4 -8.22 2.61 -26.40
C ASN A 4 -8.54 2.17 -27.83
N GLU A 5 -8.31 3.01 -28.83
CA GLU A 5 -8.66 2.69 -30.23
C GLU A 5 -7.56 1.93 -30.99
N ILE A 6 -6.30 1.98 -30.51
CA ILE A 6 -5.17 1.35 -31.22
C ILE A 6 -5.00 -0.14 -30.84
N LEU A 7 -5.62 -0.65 -29.78
CA LEU A 7 -5.42 -2.01 -29.26
C LEU A 7 -6.56 -3.00 -29.50
N VAL A 8 -7.65 -2.62 -30.16
CA VAL A 8 -8.70 -3.57 -30.57
C VAL A 8 -8.32 -4.24 -31.90
N LYS A 9 -7.11 -4.75 -32.00
CA LYS A 9 -6.85 -5.84 -32.95
C LYS A 9 -7.57 -7.06 -32.41
N ARG A 10 -8.45 -7.68 -33.25
CA ARG A 10 -9.07 -8.97 -32.91
C ARG A 10 -8.00 -9.90 -32.41
N LEU A 11 -8.22 -10.46 -31.21
CA LEU A 11 -7.31 -11.45 -30.62
C LEU A 11 -7.11 -12.57 -31.66
N ASP A 12 -5.86 -12.84 -32.01
CA ASP A 12 -5.53 -13.97 -32.88
C ASP A 12 -5.76 -15.26 -32.08
N PRO A 13 -6.75 -16.12 -32.46
CA PRO A 13 -7.04 -17.32 -31.71
C PRO A 13 -5.85 -18.27 -31.57
N LYS A 14 -4.90 -18.25 -32.51
CA LYS A 14 -3.70 -19.09 -32.48
C LYS A 14 -2.69 -18.69 -31.40
N LYS A 15 -2.79 -17.46 -30.89
CA LYS A 15 -1.91 -16.91 -29.84
C LYS A 15 -2.56 -16.88 -28.45
N CYS A 16 -3.83 -17.34 -28.35
CA CYS A 16 -4.55 -17.40 -27.10
C CYS A 16 -4.33 -18.79 -26.47
N LEU A 17 -3.75 -18.82 -25.28
CA LEU A 17 -3.64 -20.03 -24.46
C LEU A 17 -4.61 -19.92 -23.29
N THR A 18 -5.34 -21.01 -23.02
CA THR A 18 -6.15 -21.07 -21.80
C THR A 18 -5.24 -21.03 -20.57
N VAL A 19 -5.59 -20.22 -19.60
CA VAL A 19 -4.90 -20.24 -18.32
C VAL A 19 -5.28 -21.53 -17.61
N PRO A 20 -4.34 -22.35 -17.15
CA PRO A 20 -4.60 -23.64 -16.53
C PRO A 20 -5.10 -23.46 -15.09
N VAL A 21 -6.26 -22.88 -14.95
CA VAL A 21 -6.97 -22.74 -13.67
C VAL A 21 -8.39 -23.25 -13.90
N GLU A 22 -8.80 -24.23 -13.10
CA GLU A 22 -10.20 -24.68 -13.07
C GLU A 22 -11.03 -23.54 -12.49
N HIS A 23 -11.72 -22.79 -13.35
CA HIS A 23 -12.47 -21.59 -12.98
C HIS A 23 -13.77 -21.52 -13.81
N PRO A 24 -14.91 -21.11 -13.20
CA PRO A 24 -16.18 -20.97 -13.92
C PRO A 24 -16.12 -19.98 -15.11
N ILE A 25 -15.22 -18.99 -15.04
CA ILE A 25 -14.92 -18.10 -16.16
C ILE A 25 -13.65 -18.59 -16.85
N SER A 26 -13.72 -18.75 -18.17
CA SER A 26 -12.56 -19.08 -19.00
C SER A 26 -11.66 -17.87 -19.15
N PHE A 27 -10.59 -17.82 -18.36
CA PHE A 27 -9.49 -16.87 -18.55
C PHE A 27 -8.52 -17.42 -19.63
N ILE A 28 -8.05 -16.53 -20.47
CA ILE A 28 -7.09 -16.85 -21.53
C ILE A 28 -5.84 -15.95 -21.40
N LYS A 29 -4.68 -16.48 -21.75
CA LYS A 29 -3.43 -15.72 -21.87
C LYS A 29 -3.20 -15.33 -23.32
N TYR A 30 -2.97 -14.05 -23.54
CA TYR A 30 -2.63 -13.52 -24.85
C TYR A 30 -1.43 -12.58 -24.72
N ASN A 31 -0.29 -12.95 -25.29
CA ASN A 31 0.96 -12.15 -25.23
C ASN A 31 1.31 -11.70 -23.80
N ASN A 32 1.30 -12.62 -22.83
CA ASN A 32 1.54 -12.35 -21.42
C ASN A 32 0.50 -11.43 -20.72
N LEU A 33 -0.65 -11.20 -21.34
CA LEU A 33 -1.78 -10.51 -20.75
C LEU A 33 -2.88 -11.52 -20.40
N LEU A 34 -3.52 -11.34 -19.26
CA LEU A 34 -4.74 -12.04 -18.91
C LEU A 34 -5.91 -11.41 -19.66
N GLU A 35 -6.72 -12.24 -20.30
CA GLU A 35 -7.86 -11.78 -21.08
C GLU A 35 -9.07 -12.69 -20.84
N ILE A 36 -10.26 -12.23 -21.23
CA ILE A 36 -11.52 -12.96 -21.22
C ILE A 36 -12.19 -12.93 -22.57
N LYS A 37 -13.01 -13.93 -22.89
CA LYS A 37 -13.78 -13.99 -24.13
C LYS A 37 -15.24 -14.32 -23.81
N GLY A 38 -16.15 -13.43 -24.25
CA GLY A 38 -17.59 -13.66 -24.12
C GLY A 38 -18.15 -13.55 -22.69
N VAL A 39 -17.39 -12.96 -21.76
CA VAL A 39 -17.78 -12.79 -20.36
C VAL A 39 -18.20 -11.36 -20.11
N SER A 40 -19.37 -11.17 -19.53
CA SER A 40 -19.90 -9.85 -19.19
C SER A 40 -19.48 -9.40 -17.78
N SER A 41 -19.54 -8.07 -17.54
CA SER A 41 -19.29 -7.50 -16.20
C SER A 41 -20.26 -8.02 -15.14
N LYS A 42 -21.51 -8.40 -15.53
CA LYS A 42 -22.50 -8.98 -14.61
C LYS A 42 -22.14 -10.41 -14.16
N GLU A 43 -21.41 -11.15 -14.97
CA GLU A 43 -20.87 -12.46 -14.61
C GLU A 43 -19.59 -12.29 -13.83
N LEU A 44 -18.68 -11.42 -14.30
CA LEU A 44 -17.37 -11.20 -13.72
C LEU A 44 -17.44 -10.65 -12.27
N ILE A 45 -18.52 -9.93 -11.89
CA ILE A 45 -18.66 -9.37 -10.53
C ILE A 45 -18.66 -10.45 -9.43
N LYS A 46 -19.06 -11.67 -9.75
CA LYS A 46 -19.03 -12.79 -8.81
C LYS A 46 -17.61 -13.23 -8.46
N TYR A 47 -16.65 -12.87 -9.32
CA TYR A 47 -15.24 -13.22 -9.29
C TYR A 47 -14.38 -11.95 -9.32
N LEU A 48 -14.81 -10.95 -8.55
CA LEU A 48 -14.28 -9.57 -8.59
C LEU A 48 -12.74 -9.50 -8.54
N PHE A 49 -12.12 -10.31 -7.69
CA PHE A 49 -10.69 -10.26 -7.46
C PHE A 49 -9.90 -11.37 -8.17
N ASP A 50 -10.57 -12.35 -8.75
CA ASP A 50 -9.93 -13.52 -9.34
C ASP A 50 -8.95 -13.16 -10.48
N PRO A 51 -9.26 -12.20 -11.38
CA PRO A 51 -8.27 -11.78 -12.39
C PRO A 51 -6.95 -11.28 -11.77
N PHE A 52 -7.06 -10.57 -10.65
CA PHE A 52 -5.91 -10.00 -9.95
C PHE A 52 -5.11 -11.08 -9.21
N LEU A 53 -5.79 -12.07 -8.59
CA LEU A 53 -5.17 -13.22 -7.95
C LEU A 53 -4.44 -14.08 -8.98
N ILE A 54 -5.09 -14.44 -10.09
CA ILE A 54 -4.48 -15.19 -11.19
C ILE A 54 -3.22 -14.48 -11.71
N MET A 55 -3.27 -13.15 -11.89
CA MET A 55 -2.09 -12.38 -12.32
C MET A 55 -0.96 -12.44 -11.30
N GLN A 56 -1.25 -12.49 -9.99
CA GLN A 56 -0.21 -12.58 -8.95
C GLN A 56 0.40 -13.97 -8.87
N GLU A 57 -0.39 -15.01 -9.08
CA GLU A 57 0.03 -16.42 -9.02
C GLU A 57 0.87 -16.83 -10.23
N GLN A 58 0.58 -16.29 -11.42
CA GLN A 58 1.26 -16.65 -12.67
C GLN A 58 2.29 -15.59 -13.06
N GLU A 59 3.58 -15.94 -12.96
CA GLU A 59 4.69 -15.00 -13.20
C GLU A 59 4.67 -14.38 -14.59
N GLU A 60 4.32 -15.15 -15.60
CA GLU A 60 4.29 -14.74 -17.00
C GLU A 60 3.18 -13.75 -17.34
N ILE A 61 2.13 -13.64 -16.50
CA ILE A 61 1.06 -12.66 -16.71
C ILE A 61 1.50 -11.30 -16.16
N VAL A 62 1.73 -10.37 -17.07
CA VAL A 62 2.23 -9.04 -16.71
C VAL A 62 1.16 -7.96 -16.66
N GLY A 63 -0.09 -8.27 -17.01
CA GLY A 63 -1.18 -7.31 -17.02
C GLY A 63 -2.46 -7.87 -17.60
N PHE A 64 -3.40 -7.00 -17.92
CA PHE A 64 -4.72 -7.35 -18.46
C PHE A 64 -4.88 -6.88 -19.89
N GLY A 65 -5.54 -7.69 -20.70
CA GLY A 65 -5.91 -7.34 -22.06
C GLY A 65 -7.11 -6.36 -22.11
N PRO A 66 -7.36 -5.78 -23.29
CA PRO A 66 -8.34 -4.69 -23.44
C PRO A 66 -9.77 -5.11 -23.09
N ASN A 67 -10.20 -6.34 -23.38
CA ASN A 67 -11.55 -6.79 -23.06
C ASN A 67 -11.71 -6.92 -21.54
N LEU A 68 -10.75 -7.56 -20.85
CA LEU A 68 -10.77 -7.68 -19.39
C LEU A 68 -10.75 -6.29 -18.72
N LEU A 69 -9.89 -5.38 -19.15
CA LEU A 69 -9.86 -4.00 -18.66
C LEU A 69 -11.21 -3.29 -18.85
N GLY A 70 -11.82 -3.44 -20.02
CA GLY A 70 -13.12 -2.88 -20.34
C GLY A 70 -14.23 -3.41 -19.46
N GLU A 71 -14.29 -4.74 -19.26
CA GLU A 71 -15.29 -5.37 -18.40
C GLU A 71 -15.08 -5.06 -16.91
N LEU A 72 -13.82 -4.97 -16.42
CA LEU A 72 -13.52 -4.52 -15.06
C LEU A 72 -13.99 -3.08 -14.82
N ASN A 73 -13.80 -2.19 -15.80
CA ASN A 73 -14.28 -0.80 -15.66
C ASN A 73 -15.82 -0.73 -15.61
N LYS A 74 -16.54 -1.52 -16.43
CA LYS A 74 -17.99 -1.66 -16.35
C LYS A 74 -18.43 -2.26 -15.02
N LEU A 75 -17.76 -3.35 -14.59
CA LEU A 75 -17.99 -4.05 -13.32
C LEU A 75 -17.82 -3.11 -12.12
N SER A 76 -16.87 -2.18 -12.16
CA SER A 76 -16.64 -1.23 -11.06
C SER A 76 -17.91 -0.46 -10.69
N LYS A 77 -18.80 -0.17 -11.65
CA LYS A 77 -20.08 0.50 -11.44
C LYS A 77 -21.11 -0.36 -10.71
N LEU A 78 -20.89 -1.69 -10.66
CA LEU A 78 -21.74 -2.66 -9.95
C LEU A 78 -21.29 -2.91 -8.51
N ILE A 79 -20.13 -2.37 -8.09
CA ILE A 79 -19.62 -2.53 -6.74
C ILE A 79 -20.41 -1.66 -5.76
N ASP A 80 -21.42 -2.24 -5.16
CA ASP A 80 -22.26 -1.63 -4.13
C ASP A 80 -21.81 -2.00 -2.70
N SER A 81 -22.61 -1.63 -1.70
CA SER A 81 -22.32 -1.98 -0.31
C SER A 81 -22.34 -3.48 -0.04
N LYS A 82 -23.23 -4.23 -0.70
CA LYS A 82 -23.35 -5.70 -0.53
C LYS A 82 -22.11 -6.42 -1.04
N VAL A 83 -21.59 -5.99 -2.20
CA VAL A 83 -20.33 -6.51 -2.75
C VAL A 83 -19.14 -6.23 -1.82
N ARG A 84 -19.06 -5.00 -1.25
CA ARG A 84 -17.97 -4.60 -0.36
C ARG A 84 -17.93 -5.34 0.97
N ILE A 85 -19.11 -5.67 1.55
CA ILE A 85 -19.18 -6.34 2.86
C ILE A 85 -19.11 -7.86 2.76
N LYS A 86 -19.15 -8.43 1.55
CA LYS A 86 -19.02 -9.88 1.35
C LYS A 86 -17.65 -10.34 1.85
N SER A 87 -17.61 -11.29 2.80
CA SER A 87 -16.38 -11.76 3.43
C SER A 87 -15.36 -12.31 2.42
N ASP A 88 -15.82 -13.05 1.40
CA ASP A 88 -14.93 -13.58 0.36
C ASP A 88 -14.18 -12.44 -0.36
N ASN A 89 -14.90 -11.35 -0.72
CA ASN A 89 -14.28 -10.20 -1.37
C ASN A 89 -13.29 -9.48 -0.44
N GLN A 90 -13.63 -9.35 0.85
CA GLN A 90 -12.73 -8.75 1.84
C GLN A 90 -11.47 -9.61 2.02
N ASN A 91 -11.62 -10.91 2.15
CA ASN A 91 -10.51 -11.86 2.28
C ASN A 91 -9.63 -11.86 1.03
N SER A 92 -10.23 -11.89 -0.17
CA SER A 92 -9.49 -11.80 -1.43
C SER A 92 -8.69 -10.51 -1.54
N PHE A 93 -9.27 -9.37 -1.16
CA PHE A 93 -8.54 -8.10 -1.15
C PHE A 93 -7.33 -8.12 -0.20
N ILE A 94 -7.48 -8.64 1.00
CA ILE A 94 -6.37 -8.79 1.95
C ILE A 94 -5.31 -9.78 1.41
N SER A 95 -5.74 -10.88 0.78
CA SER A 95 -4.82 -11.84 0.15
C SER A 95 -3.99 -11.20 -0.96
N LEU A 96 -4.58 -10.32 -1.78
CA LEU A 96 -3.84 -9.54 -2.79
C LEU A 96 -2.74 -8.68 -2.18
N LEU A 97 -2.96 -8.11 -0.99
CA LEU A 97 -1.94 -7.30 -0.30
C LEU A 97 -0.85 -8.17 0.36
N LYS A 98 -1.18 -9.39 0.74
CA LYS A 98 -0.22 -10.36 1.32
C LYS A 98 0.65 -11.06 0.28
N ALA A 99 0.34 -10.92 -1.00
CA ALA A 99 1.09 -11.59 -2.07
C ALA A 99 2.56 -11.16 -2.11
N ASN A 100 3.43 -12.12 -2.38
CA ASN A 100 4.87 -11.87 -2.53
C ASN A 100 5.21 -11.03 -3.76
N ASN A 101 4.36 -11.09 -4.80
CA ASN A 101 4.61 -10.49 -6.11
C ASN A 101 3.50 -9.54 -6.53
N LYS A 102 3.83 -8.58 -7.39
CA LYS A 102 2.92 -7.75 -8.19
C LYS A 102 1.89 -6.91 -7.40
N VAL A 103 2.03 -6.73 -6.06
CA VAL A 103 1.07 -5.97 -5.23
C VAL A 103 0.83 -4.57 -5.81
N ASN A 104 1.90 -3.81 -6.09
CA ASN A 104 1.75 -2.46 -6.64
C ASN A 104 1.10 -2.48 -8.04
N ARG A 105 1.49 -3.41 -8.90
CA ARG A 105 0.86 -3.58 -10.22
C ARG A 105 -0.63 -3.88 -10.12
N THR A 106 -1.01 -4.76 -9.19
CA THR A 106 -2.40 -5.09 -8.90
C THR A 106 -3.19 -3.86 -8.48
N LEU A 107 -2.68 -3.10 -7.50
CA LEU A 107 -3.36 -1.88 -7.03
C LEU A 107 -3.45 -0.81 -8.13
N ARG A 108 -2.42 -0.65 -8.97
CA ARG A 108 -2.47 0.25 -10.13
C ARG A 108 -3.53 -0.16 -11.15
N LEU A 109 -3.67 -1.46 -11.44
CA LEU A 109 -4.73 -1.96 -12.33
C LEU A 109 -6.12 -1.78 -11.70
N MET A 110 -6.26 -2.04 -10.40
CA MET A 110 -7.51 -1.77 -9.68
C MET A 110 -7.86 -0.28 -9.69
N ASN A 111 -6.89 0.62 -9.53
CA ASN A 111 -7.11 2.07 -9.63
C ASN A 111 -7.51 2.47 -11.06
N LYS A 112 -6.78 2.02 -12.06
CA LYS A 112 -7.04 2.29 -13.48
C LYS A 112 -8.44 1.85 -13.93
N THR A 113 -8.96 0.75 -13.37
CA THR A 113 -10.29 0.20 -13.68
C THR A 113 -11.38 0.69 -12.72
N ASN A 114 -11.09 1.66 -11.86
CA ASN A 114 -11.96 2.19 -10.81
C ASN A 114 -12.38 1.14 -9.74
N VAL A 115 -11.91 -0.08 -9.80
CA VAL A 115 -12.22 -1.13 -8.83
C VAL A 115 -11.79 -0.72 -7.42
N LEU A 116 -10.55 -0.19 -7.26
CA LEU A 116 -10.02 0.20 -5.95
C LEU A 116 -10.87 1.29 -5.29
N GLY A 117 -11.18 2.37 -6.01
CA GLY A 117 -11.98 3.49 -5.48
C GLY A 117 -13.44 3.12 -5.21
N LYS A 118 -14.00 2.15 -5.94
CA LYS A 118 -15.37 1.64 -5.69
C LYS A 118 -15.39 0.65 -4.54
N PHE A 119 -14.35 -0.18 -4.39
CA PHE A 119 -14.22 -1.13 -3.29
C PHE A 119 -13.87 -0.45 -1.96
N ILE A 120 -12.98 0.56 -1.98
CA ILE A 120 -12.67 1.46 -0.86
C ILE A 120 -13.20 2.87 -1.20
N PRO A 121 -14.46 3.21 -0.89
CA PRO A 121 -15.07 4.48 -1.31
C PRO A 121 -14.35 5.72 -0.78
N GLN A 122 -13.64 5.58 0.35
CA GLN A 122 -12.85 6.69 0.89
C GLN A 122 -11.64 6.98 0.00
N PHE A 123 -10.98 5.94 -0.53
CA PHE A 123 -9.92 6.08 -1.52
C PHE A 123 -10.47 6.66 -2.84
N GLY A 124 -11.64 6.24 -3.26
CA GLY A 124 -12.30 6.80 -4.45
C GLY A 124 -12.52 8.32 -4.40
N LYS A 125 -12.56 8.92 -3.19
CA LYS A 125 -12.72 10.38 -3.02
C LYS A 125 -11.43 11.17 -3.24
N VAL A 126 -10.28 10.52 -3.18
CA VAL A 126 -8.96 11.15 -3.37
C VAL A 126 -8.33 10.81 -4.72
N VAL A 127 -9.00 9.99 -5.54
CA VAL A 127 -8.58 9.70 -6.91
C VAL A 127 -8.61 10.98 -7.73
N ALA A 128 -7.52 11.24 -8.46
CA ALA A 128 -7.28 12.45 -9.25
C ALA A 128 -7.35 13.77 -8.45
N GLN A 129 -7.32 13.71 -7.12
CA GLN A 129 -7.24 14.91 -6.28
C GLN A 129 -5.83 15.47 -6.31
N MET A 130 -5.67 16.68 -6.84
CA MET A 130 -4.39 17.40 -6.82
C MET A 130 -4.06 17.88 -5.41
N GLN A 131 -2.77 17.90 -5.11
CA GLN A 131 -2.24 18.47 -3.89
C GLN A 131 -1.75 19.89 -4.19
N HIS A 132 -2.26 20.87 -3.45
CA HIS A 132 -1.94 22.27 -3.66
C HIS A 132 -0.79 22.73 -2.74
N ASP A 133 0.36 22.03 -2.81
CA ASP A 133 1.59 22.43 -2.15
C ASP A 133 2.79 22.37 -3.11
N LEU A 134 3.90 23.00 -2.71
CA LEU A 134 5.09 23.16 -3.55
C LEU A 134 5.88 21.85 -3.77
N PHE A 135 5.56 20.78 -3.04
CA PHE A 135 6.38 19.58 -3.01
C PHE A 135 5.74 18.38 -3.72
N HIS A 136 4.41 18.32 -3.78
CA HIS A 136 3.70 17.20 -4.38
C HIS A 136 3.40 17.47 -5.86
N ILE A 137 3.99 16.66 -6.72
CA ILE A 137 3.76 16.72 -8.17
C ILE A 137 2.72 15.70 -8.65
N TYR A 138 2.27 14.81 -7.76
CA TYR A 138 1.33 13.74 -8.05
C TYR A 138 -0.03 14.01 -7.39
N THR A 139 -1.09 13.44 -7.96
CA THR A 139 -2.38 13.31 -7.28
C THR A 139 -2.27 12.41 -6.05
N VAL A 140 -3.20 12.53 -5.09
CA VAL A 140 -3.15 11.76 -3.83
C VAL A 140 -3.13 10.25 -4.09
N ASP A 141 -3.91 9.77 -5.04
CA ASP A 141 -3.92 8.34 -5.41
C ASP A 141 -2.62 7.90 -6.07
N GLU A 142 -2.03 8.68 -6.98
CA GLU A 142 -0.75 8.34 -7.60
C GLU A 142 0.39 8.40 -6.59
N HIS A 143 0.40 9.39 -5.69
CA HIS A 143 1.33 9.45 -4.57
C HIS A 143 1.24 8.18 -3.69
N THR A 144 0.03 7.78 -3.32
CA THR A 144 -0.21 6.55 -2.54
C THR A 144 0.34 5.29 -3.25
N LEU A 145 0.11 5.16 -4.56
CA LEU A 145 0.63 4.02 -5.33
C LEU A 145 2.15 4.05 -5.46
N ASN A 146 2.75 5.23 -5.60
CA ASN A 146 4.21 5.41 -5.60
C ASN A 146 4.82 5.08 -4.22
N LEU A 147 4.13 5.44 -3.12
CA LEU A 147 4.54 5.08 -1.78
C LEU A 147 4.58 3.55 -1.61
N ILE A 148 3.52 2.84 -2.03
CA ILE A 148 3.48 1.38 -1.99
C ILE A 148 4.58 0.76 -2.87
N GLU A 149 4.89 1.36 -4.03
CA GLU A 149 6.00 0.92 -4.86
C GLU A 149 7.33 1.05 -4.13
N ASN A 150 7.57 2.17 -3.44
CA ASN A 150 8.79 2.37 -2.66
C ASN A 150 8.91 1.34 -1.53
N ILE A 151 7.82 1.05 -0.79
CA ILE A 151 7.82 -0.03 0.20
C ILE A 151 8.18 -1.37 -0.45
N ARG A 152 7.62 -1.67 -1.63
CA ARG A 152 7.94 -2.90 -2.37
C ARG A 152 9.38 -2.96 -2.88
N ARG A 153 10.01 -1.82 -3.17
CA ARG A 153 11.44 -1.76 -3.52
C ARG A 153 12.33 -2.22 -2.37
N PHE A 154 11.96 -1.96 -1.12
CA PHE A 154 12.70 -2.44 0.05
C PHE A 154 12.77 -3.97 0.13
N SER A 155 11.79 -4.71 -0.42
CA SER A 155 11.82 -6.18 -0.46
C SER A 155 12.81 -6.76 -1.47
N LYS A 156 13.28 -5.97 -2.46
CA LYS A 156 14.05 -6.46 -3.60
C LYS A 156 15.55 -6.50 -3.27
N THR A 157 16.13 -7.68 -3.21
CA THR A 157 17.57 -7.87 -2.98
C THR A 157 18.44 -7.14 -4.01
N SER A 158 17.99 -7.09 -5.29
CA SER A 158 18.69 -6.37 -6.36
C SER A 158 18.76 -4.85 -6.13
N LEU A 159 17.87 -4.28 -5.32
CA LEU A 159 17.78 -2.86 -4.99
C LEU A 159 18.23 -2.54 -3.56
N LYS A 160 18.75 -3.51 -2.82
CA LYS A 160 19.19 -3.32 -1.42
C LYS A 160 20.24 -2.21 -1.26
N HIS A 161 21.03 -1.94 -2.30
CA HIS A 161 22.07 -0.89 -2.27
C HIS A 161 21.49 0.52 -2.20
N GLU A 162 20.24 0.74 -2.65
CA GLU A 162 19.59 2.04 -2.56
C GLU A 162 19.20 2.41 -1.12
N PHE A 163 18.74 1.42 -0.34
CA PHE A 163 18.23 1.58 1.03
C PHE A 163 18.58 0.35 1.87
N PRO A 164 19.85 0.13 2.22
CA PRO A 164 20.29 -1.08 2.90
C PRO A 164 19.60 -1.29 4.26
N GLU A 165 19.41 -0.22 5.04
CA GLU A 165 18.71 -0.29 6.34
C GLU A 165 17.23 -0.65 6.16
N CYS A 166 16.52 0.02 5.24
CA CYS A 166 15.12 -0.31 4.95
C CYS A 166 14.96 -1.75 4.45
N HIS A 167 15.90 -2.24 3.63
CA HIS A 167 15.89 -3.63 3.18
C HIS A 167 16.03 -4.59 4.37
N LYS A 168 17.00 -4.36 5.24
CA LYS A 168 17.23 -5.18 6.45
C LYS A 168 16.01 -5.20 7.37
N ILE A 169 15.37 -4.06 7.59
CA ILE A 169 14.15 -3.96 8.40
C ILE A 169 13.01 -4.71 7.70
N PHE A 170 12.80 -4.45 6.41
CA PHE A 170 11.64 -4.98 5.67
C PHE A 170 11.66 -6.51 5.56
N ILE A 171 12.81 -7.15 5.32
CA ILE A 171 12.89 -8.62 5.22
C ILE A 171 12.53 -9.33 6.54
N ASN A 172 12.64 -8.63 7.67
CA ASN A 172 12.25 -9.11 9.00
C ASN A 172 10.83 -8.65 9.40
N PHE A 173 10.15 -7.87 8.54
CA PHE A 173 8.81 -7.36 8.80
C PHE A 173 7.74 -8.33 8.28
N ASN A 174 7.30 -9.25 9.12
CA ASN A 174 6.47 -10.41 8.75
C ASN A 174 5.05 -10.10 8.23
N ALA A 175 4.58 -8.85 8.30
CA ALA A 175 3.23 -8.47 7.89
C ALA A 175 3.26 -7.19 7.01
N PRO A 176 3.86 -7.24 5.81
CA PRO A 176 4.03 -6.06 4.95
C PRO A 176 2.70 -5.44 4.50
N GLU A 177 1.60 -6.18 4.50
CA GLU A 177 0.26 -5.66 4.22
C GLU A 177 -0.19 -4.59 5.21
N ILE A 178 0.34 -4.56 6.44
CA ILE A 178 0.12 -3.47 7.40
C ILE A 178 0.63 -2.15 6.82
N LEU A 179 1.84 -2.16 6.25
CA LEU A 179 2.43 -0.98 5.62
C LEU A 179 1.66 -0.54 4.37
N TYR A 180 1.17 -1.49 3.56
CA TYR A 180 0.38 -1.15 2.37
C TYR A 180 -0.99 -0.57 2.74
N LEU A 181 -1.65 -1.12 3.76
CA LEU A 181 -2.90 -0.57 4.27
C LEU A 181 -2.67 0.81 4.89
N ALA A 182 -1.64 0.98 5.71
CA ALA A 182 -1.27 2.28 6.24
C ALA A 182 -1.02 3.30 5.11
N ALA A 183 -0.32 2.89 4.04
CA ALA A 183 -0.09 3.71 2.86
C ALA A 183 -1.40 4.10 2.13
N ILE A 184 -2.36 3.17 1.98
CA ILE A 184 -3.67 3.46 1.37
C ILE A 184 -4.43 4.51 2.19
N PHE A 185 -4.25 4.54 3.51
CA PHE A 185 -5.05 5.38 4.41
C PHE A 185 -4.33 6.64 4.92
N HIS A 186 -3.01 6.80 4.76
CA HIS A 186 -2.26 7.91 5.38
C HIS A 186 -2.80 9.29 4.97
N ASP A 187 -3.07 9.50 3.69
CA ASP A 187 -3.59 10.74 3.11
C ASP A 187 -5.09 10.67 2.73
N ILE A 188 -5.81 9.64 3.17
CA ILE A 188 -7.20 9.35 2.79
C ILE A 188 -8.20 10.48 3.13
N ALA A 189 -7.85 11.36 4.06
CA ALA A 189 -8.65 12.48 4.52
C ALA A 189 -8.09 13.84 4.07
N LYS A 190 -7.08 13.85 3.21
CA LYS A 190 -6.46 15.10 2.72
C LYS A 190 -7.48 15.97 1.98
N GLY A 191 -7.44 17.27 2.21
CA GLY A 191 -8.39 18.23 1.62
C GLY A 191 -9.78 18.29 2.25
N ARG A 192 -10.05 17.56 3.35
CA ARG A 192 -11.36 17.57 4.02
C ARG A 192 -11.51 18.58 5.16
N GLY A 193 -10.49 19.43 5.37
CA GLY A 193 -10.41 20.34 6.50
C GLY A 193 -9.99 19.64 7.80
N GLY A 194 -9.32 20.38 8.69
CA GLY A 194 -8.76 19.84 9.91
C GLY A 194 -7.52 18.96 9.71
N ASP A 195 -7.12 18.25 10.75
CA ASP A 195 -5.97 17.35 10.72
C ASP A 195 -6.34 16.05 10.00
N HIS A 196 -5.78 15.87 8.79
CA HIS A 196 -6.03 14.70 7.95
C HIS A 196 -5.51 13.39 8.58
N SER A 197 -4.46 13.45 9.43
CA SER A 197 -3.91 12.26 10.10
C SER A 197 -4.89 11.73 11.14
N ILE A 198 -5.53 12.61 11.93
CA ILE A 198 -6.56 12.24 12.91
C ILE A 198 -7.83 11.72 12.21
N LEU A 199 -8.25 12.40 11.14
CA LEU A 199 -9.41 11.95 10.36
C LEU A 199 -9.13 10.63 9.65
N GLY A 200 -7.92 10.46 9.10
CA GLY A 200 -7.44 9.25 8.48
C GLY A 200 -7.41 8.07 9.44
N GLU A 201 -6.90 8.27 10.67
CA GLU A 201 -6.94 7.27 11.73
C GLU A 201 -8.36 6.73 11.97
N LYS A 202 -9.35 7.63 12.12
CA LYS A 202 -10.75 7.22 12.34
C LYS A 202 -11.30 6.39 11.16
N ILE A 203 -10.91 6.73 9.94
CA ILE A 203 -11.30 5.99 8.73
C ILE A 203 -10.63 4.62 8.72
N ALA A 204 -9.33 4.55 9.02
CA ALA A 204 -8.57 3.30 9.07
C ALA A 204 -9.11 2.36 10.16
N ARG A 205 -9.44 2.85 11.37
CA ARG A 205 -10.08 2.07 12.45
C ARG A 205 -11.40 1.46 11.99
N ARG A 206 -12.24 2.24 11.30
CA ARG A 206 -13.51 1.73 10.77
C ARG A 206 -13.29 0.64 9.71
N PHE A 207 -12.29 0.82 8.84
CA PHE A 207 -11.91 -0.19 7.85
C PHE A 207 -11.47 -1.48 8.54
N VAL A 208 -10.50 -1.41 9.45
CA VAL A 208 -9.97 -2.57 10.19
C VAL A 208 -11.09 -3.33 10.90
N LYS A 209 -11.99 -2.62 11.57
CA LYS A 209 -13.17 -3.22 12.23
C LYS A 209 -14.11 -3.91 11.23
N ASN A 210 -14.43 -3.25 10.11
CA ASN A 210 -15.33 -3.80 9.09
C ASN A 210 -14.76 -5.05 8.40
N TYR A 211 -13.42 -5.10 8.24
CA TYR A 211 -12.70 -6.24 7.67
C TYR A 211 -12.34 -7.30 8.72
N LYS A 212 -12.73 -7.11 9.98
CA LYS A 212 -12.45 -8.01 11.11
C LYS A 212 -10.96 -8.34 11.23
N LEU A 213 -10.11 -7.38 10.91
CA LEU A 213 -8.67 -7.52 11.12
C LEU A 213 -8.37 -7.37 12.61
N THR A 214 -7.65 -8.33 13.17
CA THR A 214 -7.37 -8.43 14.62
C THR A 214 -5.88 -8.38 14.92
N GLY A 215 -5.52 -8.35 16.20
CA GLY A 215 -4.14 -8.34 16.65
C GLY A 215 -3.37 -7.10 16.20
N GLU A 216 -2.17 -7.31 15.65
CA GLU A 216 -1.29 -6.22 15.22
C GLU A 216 -1.92 -5.30 14.17
N HIS A 217 -2.70 -5.84 13.24
CA HIS A 217 -3.38 -5.06 12.20
C HIS A 217 -4.35 -4.04 12.79
N GLU A 218 -5.09 -4.42 13.82
CA GLU A 218 -6.08 -3.55 14.48
C GLU A 218 -5.44 -2.32 15.13
N ILE A 219 -4.27 -2.50 15.71
CA ILE A 219 -3.56 -1.47 16.47
C ILE A 219 -2.66 -0.65 15.56
N MET A 220 -1.82 -1.31 14.77
CA MET A 220 -0.73 -0.66 14.04
C MET A 220 -1.20 0.12 12.81
N ILE A 221 -2.19 -0.37 12.04
CA ILE A 221 -2.64 0.34 10.84
C ILE A 221 -3.17 1.75 11.18
N PRO A 222 -4.14 1.92 12.10
CA PRO A 222 -4.62 3.25 12.46
C PRO A 222 -3.53 4.12 13.10
N TRP A 223 -2.66 3.52 13.92
CA TRP A 223 -1.56 4.22 14.56
C TRP A 223 -0.57 4.78 13.52
N LEU A 224 -0.18 4.00 12.52
CA LEU A 224 0.69 4.44 11.43
C LEU A 224 0.06 5.59 10.64
N VAL A 225 -1.23 5.51 10.32
CA VAL A 225 -1.96 6.58 9.63
C VAL A 225 -1.94 7.88 10.43
N LYS A 226 -2.17 7.81 11.76
CA LYS A 226 -2.08 8.97 12.64
C LYS A 226 -0.66 9.53 12.71
N SER A 227 0.34 8.66 12.70
CA SER A 227 1.72 8.97 13.06
C SER A 227 2.62 9.28 11.85
N HIS A 228 2.12 9.14 10.61
CA HIS A 228 2.96 9.14 9.41
C HIS A 228 3.83 10.41 9.25
N LEU A 229 3.40 11.56 9.75
CA LEU A 229 4.16 12.82 9.72
C LEU A 229 5.10 13.00 10.92
N ASN A 230 4.95 12.21 11.98
CA ASN A 230 5.62 12.48 13.26
C ASN A 230 7.15 12.30 13.13
N MET A 231 7.60 11.22 12.51
CA MET A 231 9.04 10.95 12.37
C MET A 231 9.73 12.00 11.51
N SER A 232 9.16 12.36 10.35
CA SER A 232 9.71 13.39 9.47
C SER A 232 9.73 14.77 10.15
N SER A 233 8.66 15.11 10.88
CA SER A 233 8.57 16.37 11.63
C SER A 233 9.60 16.41 12.77
N THR A 234 9.77 15.33 13.53
CA THR A 234 10.76 15.25 14.61
C THR A 234 12.17 15.37 14.06
N ALA A 235 12.51 14.60 13.02
CA ALA A 235 13.85 14.60 12.44
C ALA A 235 14.26 15.96 11.84
N GLN A 236 13.33 16.69 11.23
CA GLN A 236 13.63 17.93 10.52
C GLN A 236 13.46 19.21 11.36
N LYS A 237 12.70 19.15 12.48
CA LYS A 237 12.33 20.37 13.23
C LYS A 237 12.80 20.39 14.67
N LYS A 238 13.36 19.28 15.19
CA LYS A 238 13.82 19.19 16.58
C LYS A 238 15.32 18.93 16.63
N ASP A 239 15.93 19.34 17.73
CA ASP A 239 17.34 19.05 18.00
C ASP A 239 17.49 17.60 18.43
N LEU A 240 18.11 16.77 17.59
CA LEU A 240 18.35 15.37 17.86
C LEU A 240 19.52 15.12 18.83
N THR A 241 20.29 16.16 19.19
CA THR A 241 21.33 16.06 20.23
C THR A 241 20.75 16.16 21.63
N ASP A 242 19.49 16.66 21.77
CA ASP A 242 18.78 16.72 23.04
C ASP A 242 18.23 15.32 23.41
N PRO A 243 18.71 14.71 24.52
CA PRO A 243 18.22 13.41 24.99
C PRO A 243 16.72 13.39 25.29
N VAL A 244 16.14 14.53 25.66
CA VAL A 244 14.69 14.65 25.97
C VAL A 244 13.86 14.47 24.70
N VAL A 245 14.32 15.01 23.57
CA VAL A 245 13.66 14.83 22.27
C VAL A 245 13.62 13.34 21.89
N ILE A 246 14.75 12.65 22.03
CA ILE A 246 14.86 11.22 21.72
C ILE A 246 14.00 10.39 22.69
N ALA A 247 14.03 10.70 24.00
CA ALA A 247 13.22 10.02 24.99
C ALA A 247 11.71 10.18 24.72
N ASN A 248 11.26 11.38 24.33
CA ASN A 248 9.87 11.64 23.99
C ASN A 248 9.45 10.92 22.72
N PHE A 249 10.31 10.86 21.69
CA PHE A 249 10.03 10.11 20.48
C PHE A 249 10.00 8.60 20.73
N ALA A 250 10.92 8.07 21.56
CA ALA A 250 10.92 6.68 21.98
C ALA A 250 9.65 6.31 22.78
N ASN A 251 9.16 7.20 23.67
CA ASN A 251 7.88 7.03 24.34
C ASN A 251 6.70 7.00 23.37
N TYR A 252 6.75 7.82 22.31
CA TYR A 252 5.70 7.91 21.32
C TYR A 252 5.60 6.64 20.44
N VAL A 253 6.74 6.10 20.01
CA VAL A 253 6.76 4.87 19.20
C VAL A 253 6.58 3.59 20.02
N GLU A 254 6.88 3.65 21.33
CA GLU A 254 6.71 2.60 22.34
C GLU A 254 7.64 1.39 22.21
N ASN A 255 7.84 0.87 21.00
CA ASN A 255 8.61 -0.35 20.75
C ASN A 255 9.31 -0.35 19.39
N HIS A 256 10.26 -1.28 19.20
CA HIS A 256 11.02 -1.42 17.95
C HIS A 256 10.14 -1.70 16.74
N ARG A 257 9.10 -2.49 16.89
CA ARG A 257 8.20 -2.86 15.79
C ARG A 257 7.46 -1.66 15.21
N ASN A 258 6.96 -0.77 16.08
CA ASN A 258 6.33 0.48 15.68
C ASN A 258 7.34 1.44 15.04
N LEU A 259 8.56 1.52 15.60
CA LEU A 259 9.66 2.32 15.06
C LEU A 259 10.03 1.87 13.64
N ASP A 260 10.21 0.57 13.44
CA ASP A 260 10.52 -0.04 12.14
C ASP A 260 9.45 0.28 11.09
N ALA A 261 8.19 0.07 11.45
CA ALA A 261 7.06 0.33 10.56
C ALA A 261 6.96 1.81 10.18
N LEU A 262 7.12 2.71 11.16
CA LEU A 262 7.07 4.16 10.94
C LEU A 262 8.26 4.64 10.09
N TYR A 263 9.45 4.10 10.31
CA TYR A 263 10.65 4.42 9.53
C TYR A 263 10.48 4.03 8.05
N LEU A 264 10.05 2.79 7.79
CA LEU A 264 9.79 2.31 6.43
C LEU A 264 8.73 3.15 5.72
N LEU A 265 7.62 3.44 6.41
CA LEU A 265 6.53 4.25 5.86
C LEU A 265 7.01 5.67 5.56
N THR A 266 7.74 6.32 6.48
CA THR A 266 8.22 7.70 6.33
C THR A 266 9.19 7.86 5.15
N ILE A 267 10.15 6.95 4.99
CA ILE A 267 11.09 7.00 3.84
C ILE A 267 10.34 6.79 2.53
N ALA A 268 9.43 5.81 2.48
CA ALA A 268 8.64 5.53 1.29
C ALA A 268 7.74 6.70 0.90
N ASP A 269 7.15 7.40 1.87
CA ASP A 269 6.28 8.56 1.71
C ASP A 269 7.05 9.77 1.15
N ILE A 270 8.17 10.15 1.76
CA ILE A 270 9.00 11.27 1.28
C ILE A 270 9.47 11.02 -0.15
N ARG A 271 9.87 9.79 -0.47
CA ARG A 271 10.27 9.43 -1.84
C ARG A 271 9.12 9.46 -2.85
N ALA A 272 7.91 9.20 -2.40
CA ALA A 272 6.72 9.22 -3.25
C ALA A 272 6.23 10.64 -3.57
N THR A 273 6.65 11.64 -2.81
CA THR A 273 6.21 13.03 -2.96
C THR A 273 6.70 13.64 -4.28
N SER A 274 8.01 13.53 -4.55
CA SER A 274 8.66 14.01 -5.77
C SER A 274 10.08 13.43 -5.86
N PRO A 275 10.65 13.23 -7.06
CA PRO A 275 12.03 12.75 -7.24
C PRO A 275 13.09 13.63 -6.57
N HIS A 276 12.81 14.91 -6.37
CA HIS A 276 13.76 15.89 -5.84
C HIS A 276 13.67 16.10 -4.34
N VAL A 277 12.65 15.57 -3.67
CA VAL A 277 12.43 15.80 -2.22
C VAL A 277 13.34 14.93 -1.36
N TRP A 278 13.71 13.75 -1.83
CA TRP A 278 14.66 12.87 -1.16
C TRP A 278 16.11 13.29 -1.44
N ASN A 279 16.90 13.44 -0.38
CA ASN A 279 18.33 13.75 -0.47
C ASN A 279 19.12 13.13 0.71
N GLU A 280 20.45 13.17 0.65
CA GLU A 280 21.34 12.59 1.67
C GLU A 280 21.14 13.24 3.04
N TRP A 281 20.88 14.53 3.11
CA TRP A 281 20.63 15.23 4.36
C TRP A 281 19.40 14.68 5.09
N LYS A 282 18.25 14.51 4.40
CA LYS A 282 17.05 13.91 4.98
C LYS A 282 17.28 12.45 5.37
N SER A 283 18.00 11.71 4.53
CA SER A 283 18.39 10.33 4.82
C SER A 283 19.16 10.24 6.13
N SER A 284 20.19 11.10 6.29
CA SER A 284 21.01 11.15 7.50
C SER A 284 20.20 11.51 8.75
N LEU A 285 19.32 12.51 8.68
CA LEU A 285 18.47 12.90 9.82
C LEU A 285 17.54 11.77 10.27
N LEU A 286 16.87 11.13 9.33
CA LEU A 286 15.94 10.03 9.63
C LEU A 286 16.66 8.80 10.19
N SER A 287 17.81 8.46 9.61
CA SER A 287 18.65 7.35 10.09
C SER A 287 19.20 7.64 11.48
N ASN A 288 19.63 8.88 11.75
CA ASN A 288 20.10 9.29 13.08
C ASN A 288 18.98 9.18 14.12
N LEU A 289 17.78 9.73 13.84
CA LEU A 289 16.63 9.59 14.76
C LEU A 289 16.26 8.14 15.00
N TYR A 290 16.25 7.31 13.95
CA TYR A 290 15.97 5.88 14.06
C TYR A 290 16.98 5.18 14.99
N ASN A 291 18.27 5.40 14.78
CA ASN A 291 19.35 4.76 15.55
C ASN A 291 19.35 5.20 17.03
N LEU A 292 19.22 6.50 17.29
CA LEU A 292 19.15 7.03 18.67
C LEU A 292 17.92 6.49 19.41
N THR A 293 16.78 6.39 18.72
CA THR A 293 15.55 5.83 19.30
C THR A 293 15.70 4.34 19.58
N THR A 294 16.30 3.59 18.67
CA THR A 294 16.61 2.15 18.83
C THR A 294 17.46 1.91 20.08
N ILE A 295 18.51 2.69 20.29
CA ILE A 295 19.37 2.61 21.48
C ILE A 295 18.57 2.92 22.75
N ASN A 296 17.71 3.95 22.71
CA ASN A 296 16.88 4.33 23.87
C ASN A 296 15.89 3.23 24.26
N LEU A 297 15.18 2.65 23.27
CA LEU A 297 14.25 1.53 23.49
C LEU A 297 14.96 0.29 24.06
N SER A 298 16.15 -0.06 23.52
CA SER A 298 16.93 -1.21 23.99
C SER A 298 17.39 -1.05 25.44
N ARG A 299 17.85 0.15 25.84
CA ARG A 299 18.24 0.45 27.23
C ARG A 299 17.08 0.30 28.20
N ARG A 300 15.87 0.71 27.82
CA ARG A 300 14.66 0.54 28.65
C ARG A 300 14.32 -0.93 28.87
N SER A 301 14.39 -1.73 27.81
CA SER A 301 14.13 -3.18 27.93
C SER A 301 15.11 -3.86 28.90
N LEU A 302 16.38 -3.47 28.88
CA LEU A 302 17.40 -4.00 29.81
C LEU A 302 17.15 -3.56 31.26
N SER A 303 16.74 -2.30 31.49
CA SER A 303 16.45 -1.80 32.84
C SER A 303 15.23 -2.48 33.47
N VAL A 304 14.21 -2.80 32.67
CA VAL A 304 13.03 -3.55 33.14
C VAL A 304 13.40 -5.00 33.50
N LEU A 305 14.23 -5.66 32.68
CA LEU A 305 14.69 -7.03 32.97
C LEU A 305 15.55 -7.10 34.24
N SER A 306 16.39 -6.10 34.51
CA SER A 306 17.20 -6.05 35.74
C SER A 306 16.37 -5.84 37.01
N LEU A 307 15.19 -5.22 36.92
CA LEU A 307 14.26 -5.03 38.05
C LEU A 307 13.43 -6.29 38.35
N ILE A 308 13.28 -7.21 37.39
CA ILE A 308 12.50 -8.46 37.57
C ILE A 308 13.39 -9.56 38.19
N HIS A 309 14.69 -9.42 38.13
CA HIS A 309 15.67 -10.39 38.69
C HIS A 309 16.21 -10.02 40.08
N ILE A 310 15.63 -9.05 40.78
CA ILE A 310 15.79 -8.71 42.17
C ILE A 310 14.56 -9.18 42.96
#